data_92692c180622ce09a0188c5125e0e0c2
#
_entry.id   92692c180622ce09a0188c5125e0e0c2
#
_cell.length_a   1.000
_cell.length_b   1.000
_cell.length_c   1.000
_cell.angle_alpha   90.00
_cell.angle_beta   90.00
_cell.angle_gamma   90.00
#
_symmetry.space_group_name_H-M   'P 1'
#
loop_
_entity.id
_entity.type
_entity.pdbx_description
1 polymer ?
#
loop_
_entity_poly.entity_id
_entity_poly.type
_entity_poly.pdbx_seq_one_letter_code
_entity_poly.pdbx_strand_id
1 'polypeptide(L)'
;VILSYLKRRTWMLWTVPAISLLTSLLIFFYSIITEGTKPIIRTESVTILDQVNRRATVLASLSYYCPWAPRAGLKFSYDTELYPILAKVRRYLPGNKAQVDWTQGQHLVGGWVIARVPANFFVRKSEIRRERLQVEFKDGKLAVINGLGVPINSLWLVDAKGKVYSAGKIEPGARATLTDTQQTVPSNPLDLRSIFIKSGYGRITQSFTNAPSPHLRPGTYVAETEQNPFLEDGFPPYTKVINLPGRHIIFGILETPTNKS
;
A
#
# COMPACT_ATOMS: atom_id res chain seq x y z
N VAL A 1 17.38 -20.87 48.03
CA VAL A 1 17.92 -20.56 49.37
C VAL A 1 16.81 -20.65 50.44
N ILE A 2 15.65 -19.96 50.29
CA ILE A 2 14.54 -19.94 51.28
C ILE A 2 13.93 -21.33 51.49
N LEU A 3 13.64 -22.09 50.41
CA LEU A 3 13.06 -23.44 50.47
C LEU A 3 14.03 -24.52 50.99
N SER A 4 15.33 -24.32 50.82
CA SER A 4 16.36 -25.17 51.39
C SER A 4 16.41 -25.02 52.90
N TYR A 5 16.20 -23.81 53.40
CA TYR A 5 16.17 -23.51 54.83
C TYR A 5 14.98 -24.16 55.54
N LEU A 6 13.84 -24.33 54.85
CA LEU A 6 12.63 -24.95 55.38
C LEU A 6 12.64 -26.49 55.37
N LYS A 7 13.74 -27.14 55.05
CA LYS A 7 13.92 -28.63 54.95
C LYS A 7 12.88 -29.34 54.06
N ARG A 8 12.19 -28.62 53.16
CA ARG A 8 11.17 -29.19 52.27
C ARG A 8 11.71 -29.36 50.83
N ARG A 9 12.74 -30.22 50.65
CA ARG A 9 13.38 -30.45 49.34
C ARG A 9 12.41 -30.91 48.26
N THR A 10 11.40 -31.67 48.61
CA THR A 10 10.37 -32.16 47.69
C THR A 10 9.56 -31.03 47.04
N TRP A 11 9.41 -29.88 47.69
CA TRP A 11 8.70 -28.73 47.14
C TRP A 11 9.48 -28.04 46.03
N MET A 12 10.80 -28.18 46.00
CA MET A 12 11.62 -27.62 44.88
C MET A 12 11.33 -28.29 43.54
N LEU A 13 10.98 -29.59 43.56
CA LEU A 13 10.62 -30.33 42.34
C LEU A 13 9.35 -29.77 41.67
N TRP A 14 8.46 -29.16 42.45
CA TRP A 14 7.22 -28.57 41.94
C TRP A 14 7.33 -27.06 41.72
N THR A 15 8.03 -26.33 42.57
CA THR A 15 8.13 -24.88 42.49
C THR A 15 8.93 -24.42 41.28
N VAL A 16 10.02 -25.11 40.92
CA VAL A 16 10.85 -24.73 39.75
C VAL A 16 10.07 -24.87 38.45
N PRO A 17 9.42 -26.02 38.13
CA PRO A 17 8.59 -26.14 36.93
C PRO A 17 7.41 -25.16 36.93
N ALA A 18 6.75 -24.95 38.10
CA ALA A 18 5.62 -24.04 38.21
C ALA A 18 6.01 -22.57 37.89
N ILE A 19 7.12 -22.12 38.46
CA ILE A 19 7.64 -20.76 38.18
C ILE A 19 8.04 -20.62 36.69
N SER A 20 8.71 -21.63 36.16
CA SER A 20 9.08 -21.64 34.71
C SER A 20 7.86 -21.58 33.81
N LEU A 21 6.81 -22.35 34.11
CA LEU A 21 5.55 -22.33 33.40
C LEU A 21 4.88 -20.95 33.48
N LEU A 22 4.80 -20.39 34.70
CA LEU A 22 4.21 -19.06 34.93
C LEU A 22 4.94 -17.98 34.13
N THR A 23 6.28 -17.98 34.17
CA THR A 23 7.10 -17.03 33.44
C THR A 23 6.90 -17.17 31.95
N SER A 24 6.83 -18.40 31.43
CA SER A 24 6.56 -18.66 30.00
C SER A 24 5.19 -18.15 29.58
N LEU A 25 4.17 -18.36 30.40
CA LEU A 25 2.82 -17.84 30.16
C LEU A 25 2.79 -16.31 30.20
N LEU A 26 3.47 -15.67 31.13
CA LEU A 26 3.55 -14.21 31.19
C LEU A 26 4.22 -13.64 29.92
N ILE A 27 5.32 -14.22 29.46
CA ILE A 27 6.00 -13.81 28.24
C ILE A 27 5.07 -14.01 27.03
N PHE A 28 4.35 -15.13 26.97
CA PHE A 28 3.41 -15.42 25.89
C PHE A 28 2.26 -14.40 25.84
N PHE A 29 1.61 -14.11 26.96
CA PHE A 29 0.55 -13.09 27.04
C PHE A 29 1.08 -11.69 26.73
N TYR A 30 2.24 -11.33 27.25
CA TYR A 30 2.89 -10.06 26.94
C TYR A 30 3.13 -9.91 25.43
N SER A 31 3.63 -10.95 24.75
CA SER A 31 3.84 -10.95 23.30
C SER A 31 2.53 -10.75 22.53
N ILE A 32 1.42 -11.40 22.93
CA ILE A 32 0.10 -11.21 22.30
C ILE A 32 -0.41 -9.77 22.48
N ILE A 33 -0.22 -9.20 23.68
CA ILE A 33 -0.68 -7.85 23.97
C ILE A 33 0.12 -6.81 23.17
N THR A 34 1.43 -6.97 23.07
CA THR A 34 2.31 -5.98 22.43
C THR A 34 2.29 -6.09 20.89
N GLU A 35 2.28 -7.30 20.33
CA GLU A 35 2.30 -7.51 18.90
C GLU A 35 0.91 -7.50 18.26
N GLY A 36 -0.13 -7.69 19.06
CA GLY A 36 -1.50 -7.83 18.59
C GLY A 36 -1.74 -9.16 17.85
N THR A 37 -2.94 -9.31 17.30
CA THR A 37 -3.36 -10.53 16.59
C THR A 37 -3.70 -10.30 15.12
N LYS A 38 -3.78 -9.03 14.70
CA LYS A 38 -4.21 -8.66 13.35
C LYS A 38 -3.01 -8.49 12.41
N PRO A 39 -3.12 -8.90 11.15
CA PRO A 39 -2.16 -8.55 10.13
C PRO A 39 -2.05 -7.03 9.97
N ILE A 40 -0.84 -6.57 9.71
CA ILE A 40 -0.53 -5.17 9.44
C ILE A 40 -0.04 -5.08 8.01
N ILE A 41 -0.60 -4.15 7.24
CA ILE A 41 -0.17 -3.85 5.88
C ILE A 41 0.27 -2.40 5.80
N ARG A 42 1.34 -2.16 5.09
CA ARG A 42 1.73 -0.84 4.61
C ARG A 42 1.82 -0.89 3.09
N THR A 43 1.11 0.02 2.45
CA THR A 43 1.09 0.13 1.00
C THR A 43 1.53 1.51 0.56
N GLU A 44 2.44 1.56 -0.40
CA GLU A 44 2.84 2.79 -1.08
C GLU A 44 2.71 2.56 -2.58
N SER A 45 2.12 3.49 -3.32
CA SER A 45 1.80 3.26 -4.73
C SER A 45 1.84 4.51 -5.59
N VAL A 46 2.12 4.26 -6.87
CA VAL A 46 1.99 5.22 -7.97
C VAL A 46 1.09 4.60 -9.02
N THR A 47 0.07 5.32 -9.43
CA THR A 47 -0.88 4.90 -10.47
C THR A 47 -0.83 5.87 -11.65
N ILE A 48 -0.76 5.34 -12.84
CA ILE A 48 -1.00 6.08 -14.07
C ILE A 48 -2.43 5.75 -14.51
N LEU A 49 -3.32 6.73 -14.44
CA LEU A 49 -4.72 6.61 -14.83
C LEU A 49 -4.95 7.30 -16.18
N ASP A 50 -4.95 6.52 -17.24
CA ASP A 50 -5.28 6.97 -18.57
C ASP A 50 -6.80 6.94 -18.74
N GLN A 51 -7.43 8.10 -18.65
CA GLN A 51 -8.90 8.22 -18.79
C GLN A 51 -9.36 8.08 -20.23
N VAL A 52 -8.49 8.39 -21.21
CA VAL A 52 -8.79 8.26 -22.65
C VAL A 52 -8.93 6.78 -23.01
N ASN A 53 -7.96 5.97 -22.60
CA ASN A 53 -7.95 4.52 -22.84
C ASN A 53 -8.63 3.71 -21.72
N ARG A 54 -9.15 4.38 -20.69
CA ARG A 54 -9.79 3.77 -19.51
C ARG A 54 -8.91 2.71 -18.86
N ARG A 55 -7.63 2.99 -18.72
CA ARG A 55 -6.65 2.06 -18.17
C ARG A 55 -5.97 2.64 -16.94
N ALA A 56 -5.95 1.87 -15.87
CA ALA A 56 -5.14 2.15 -14.69
C ALA A 56 -3.94 1.20 -14.65
N THR A 57 -2.74 1.76 -14.56
CA THR A 57 -1.49 1.00 -14.35
C THR A 57 -0.91 1.40 -13.02
N VAL A 58 -0.81 0.44 -12.12
CA VAL A 58 -0.34 0.62 -10.75
C VAL A 58 1.03 0.01 -10.57
N LEU A 59 1.91 0.75 -9.92
CA LEU A 59 3.17 0.26 -9.37
C LEU A 59 3.11 0.47 -7.86
N ALA A 60 3.28 -0.58 -7.08
CA ALA A 60 3.15 -0.49 -5.63
C ALA A 60 4.20 -1.32 -4.88
N SER A 61 4.45 -0.90 -3.65
CA SER A 61 5.18 -1.66 -2.65
C SER A 61 4.19 -2.09 -1.57
N LEU A 62 4.06 -3.40 -1.37
CA LEU A 62 3.26 -4.01 -0.32
C LEU A 62 4.19 -4.58 0.75
N SER A 63 3.99 -4.19 1.99
CA SER A 63 4.72 -4.71 3.14
C SER A 63 3.74 -5.33 4.13
N TYR A 64 3.91 -6.61 4.40
CA TYR A 64 3.07 -7.37 5.33
C TYR A 64 3.85 -7.69 6.59
N TYR A 65 3.20 -7.52 7.73
CA TYR A 65 3.62 -8.11 8.98
C TYR A 65 2.44 -8.86 9.60
N CYS A 66 2.60 -10.17 9.75
CA CYS A 66 1.56 -11.03 10.29
C CYS A 66 2.04 -11.68 11.58
N PRO A 67 1.35 -11.46 12.73
CA PRO A 67 1.64 -12.19 13.97
C PRO A 67 1.48 -13.71 13.80
N TRP A 68 0.57 -14.12 12.90
CA TRP A 68 0.32 -15.51 12.51
C TRP A 68 0.39 -15.63 10.99
N ALA A 69 0.97 -16.71 10.48
CA ALA A 69 0.95 -16.98 9.04
C ALA A 69 -0.50 -17.07 8.55
N PRO A 70 -0.88 -16.35 7.46
CA PRO A 70 -2.25 -16.36 6.96
C PRO A 70 -2.61 -17.75 6.42
N ARG A 71 -3.52 -18.46 7.09
CA ARG A 71 -3.93 -19.82 6.70
C ARG A 71 -4.57 -19.85 5.31
N ALA A 72 -5.34 -18.82 4.96
CA ALA A 72 -5.96 -18.69 3.65
C ALA A 72 -5.00 -18.21 2.56
N GLY A 73 -3.73 -17.94 2.89
CA GLY A 73 -2.78 -17.34 1.96
C GLY A 73 -3.14 -15.92 1.56
N LEU A 74 -2.59 -15.47 0.44
CA LEU A 74 -2.93 -14.19 -0.19
C LEU A 74 -3.48 -14.45 -1.59
N LYS A 75 -4.56 -13.76 -1.97
CA LYS A 75 -5.21 -13.89 -3.28
C LYS A 75 -5.15 -12.60 -4.05
N PHE A 76 -4.75 -12.68 -5.31
CA PHE A 76 -4.66 -11.56 -6.24
C PHE A 76 -5.32 -11.94 -7.56
N SER A 77 -5.74 -10.93 -8.32
CA SER A 77 -6.25 -11.11 -9.68
C SER A 77 -5.14 -11.53 -10.65
N TYR A 78 -5.52 -12.08 -11.80
CA TYR A 78 -4.58 -12.56 -12.83
C TYR A 78 -3.74 -11.44 -13.46
N ASP A 79 -4.24 -10.22 -13.47
CA ASP A 79 -3.62 -9.02 -14.01
C ASP A 79 -2.67 -8.32 -13.02
N THR A 80 -2.47 -8.95 -11.84
CA THR A 80 -1.54 -8.48 -10.81
C THR A 80 -0.24 -9.27 -10.87
N GLU A 81 0.86 -8.62 -11.19
CA GLU A 81 2.20 -9.20 -11.14
C GLU A 81 2.85 -8.93 -9.78
N LEU A 82 3.26 -9.99 -9.10
CA LEU A 82 3.88 -9.94 -7.77
C LEU A 82 5.35 -10.35 -7.83
N TYR A 83 6.22 -9.47 -7.36
CA TYR A 83 7.66 -9.72 -7.26
C TYR A 83 8.07 -9.72 -5.79
N PRO A 84 8.35 -10.87 -5.18
CA PRO A 84 8.77 -10.94 -3.79
C PRO A 84 10.14 -10.34 -3.59
N ILE A 85 10.29 -9.48 -2.58
CA ILE A 85 11.58 -9.00 -2.13
C ILE A 85 12.09 -9.92 -1.03
N LEU A 86 12.99 -10.78 -1.39
CA LEU A 86 13.57 -11.73 -0.45
C LEU A 86 14.53 -11.01 0.48
N ALA A 87 14.15 -10.83 1.74
CA ALA A 87 15.10 -10.45 2.79
C ALA A 87 16.20 -11.49 2.90
N LYS A 88 17.43 -11.05 3.21
CA LYS A 88 18.60 -11.97 3.37
C LYS A 88 18.29 -13.12 4.32
N VAL A 89 17.52 -12.86 5.39
CA VAL A 89 17.10 -13.87 6.38
C VAL A 89 16.30 -15.02 5.77
N ARG A 90 15.48 -14.76 4.74
CA ARG A 90 14.63 -15.79 4.12
C ARG A 90 15.43 -16.86 3.36
N ARG A 91 16.65 -16.54 2.93
CA ARG A 91 17.54 -17.48 2.24
C ARG A 91 18.02 -18.64 3.14
N TYR A 92 17.93 -18.46 4.47
CA TYR A 92 18.43 -19.41 5.46
C TYR A 92 17.35 -20.19 6.19
N LEU A 93 16.06 -20.01 5.85
CA LEU A 93 14.97 -20.78 6.46
C LEU A 93 14.79 -22.10 5.68
N PRO A 94 15.26 -23.24 6.23
CA PRO A 94 15.07 -24.52 5.56
C PRO A 94 13.60 -24.93 5.57
N GLY A 95 13.12 -25.43 4.44
CA GLY A 95 11.81 -26.11 4.35
C GLY A 95 10.61 -25.24 3.98
N ASN A 96 10.77 -23.95 3.76
CA ASN A 96 9.65 -23.07 3.41
C ASN A 96 9.38 -23.12 1.89
N LYS A 97 8.56 -24.07 1.46
CA LYS A 97 8.13 -24.18 0.06
C LYS A 97 7.05 -23.14 -0.21
N ALA A 98 7.42 -22.05 -0.86
CA ALA A 98 6.46 -21.08 -1.37
C ALA A 98 5.66 -21.72 -2.51
N GLN A 99 4.34 -21.78 -2.39
CA GLN A 99 3.45 -22.38 -3.36
C GLN A 99 2.48 -21.33 -3.91
N VAL A 100 2.19 -21.43 -5.20
CA VAL A 100 1.20 -20.61 -5.90
C VAL A 100 0.21 -21.53 -6.58
N ASP A 101 -1.08 -21.29 -6.33
CA ASP A 101 -2.17 -21.93 -7.04
C ASP A 101 -2.80 -20.93 -8.02
N TRP A 102 -2.84 -21.30 -9.29
CA TRP A 102 -3.35 -20.47 -10.39
C TRP A 102 -4.76 -20.87 -10.86
N THR A 103 -5.45 -21.74 -10.14
CA THR A 103 -6.76 -22.25 -10.57
C THR A 103 -7.85 -21.18 -10.59
N GLN A 104 -7.85 -20.26 -9.63
CA GLN A 104 -8.87 -19.21 -9.49
C GLN A 104 -8.22 -17.85 -9.19
N GLY A 105 -7.29 -17.42 -10.01
CA GLY A 105 -6.47 -16.23 -9.73
C GLY A 105 -5.08 -16.62 -9.25
N GLN A 106 -4.32 -15.63 -8.81
CA GLN A 106 -3.01 -15.85 -8.22
C GLN A 106 -3.16 -16.04 -6.71
N HIS A 107 -3.17 -17.29 -6.25
CA HIS A 107 -3.28 -17.63 -4.85
C HIS A 107 -1.93 -18.05 -4.27
N LEU A 108 -1.34 -17.24 -3.42
CA LEU A 108 -0.13 -17.51 -2.68
C LEU A 108 -0.48 -18.36 -1.45
N VAL A 109 -0.51 -19.69 -1.61
CA VAL A 109 -1.07 -20.62 -0.62
C VAL A 109 -0.27 -20.67 0.67
N GLY A 110 1.05 -20.74 0.58
CA GLY A 110 1.90 -20.84 1.77
C GLY A 110 3.35 -20.46 1.51
N GLY A 111 4.11 -20.25 2.59
CA GLY A 111 5.53 -19.92 2.51
C GLY A 111 5.87 -18.50 2.07
N TRP A 112 4.90 -17.70 1.68
CA TRP A 112 5.08 -16.32 1.21
C TRP A 112 5.12 -15.30 2.35
N VAL A 113 4.24 -15.48 3.33
CA VAL A 113 4.19 -14.66 4.54
C VAL A 113 4.40 -15.58 5.74
N ILE A 114 5.46 -15.33 6.49
CA ILE A 114 5.86 -16.10 7.66
C ILE A 114 5.44 -15.31 8.90
N ALA A 115 4.97 -16.01 9.94
CA ALA A 115 4.61 -15.39 11.19
C ALA A 115 5.79 -14.56 11.76
N ARG A 116 5.51 -13.32 12.15
CA ARG A 116 6.46 -12.39 12.79
C ARG A 116 7.68 -12.01 11.92
N VAL A 117 7.61 -12.25 10.63
CA VAL A 117 8.65 -11.86 9.67
C VAL A 117 8.03 -10.94 8.63
N PRO A 118 8.58 -9.73 8.44
CA PRO A 118 8.11 -8.84 7.38
C PRO A 118 8.28 -9.49 6.00
N ALA A 119 7.22 -9.45 5.20
CA ALA A 119 7.22 -9.88 3.82
C ALA A 119 6.93 -8.69 2.90
N ASN A 120 7.83 -8.42 1.96
CA ASN A 120 7.71 -7.29 1.07
C ASN A 120 7.55 -7.78 -0.37
N PHE A 121 6.66 -7.12 -1.10
CA PHE A 121 6.39 -7.39 -2.51
C PHE A 121 6.39 -6.08 -3.29
N PHE A 122 6.96 -6.14 -4.48
CA PHE A 122 6.68 -5.16 -5.51
C PHE A 122 5.52 -5.65 -6.35
N VAL A 123 4.59 -4.77 -6.66
CA VAL A 123 3.37 -5.10 -7.39
C VAL A 123 3.27 -4.23 -8.62
N ARG A 124 2.96 -4.85 -9.75
CA ARG A 124 2.54 -4.20 -10.97
C ARG A 124 1.18 -4.73 -11.38
N LYS A 125 0.22 -3.85 -11.61
CA LYS A 125 -1.12 -4.19 -12.05
C LYS A 125 -1.54 -3.27 -13.17
N SER A 126 -2.21 -3.80 -14.20
CA SER A 126 -2.78 -2.99 -15.25
C SER A 126 -4.15 -3.52 -15.62
N GLU A 127 -5.18 -2.70 -15.45
CA GLU A 127 -6.57 -3.09 -15.65
C GLU A 127 -7.41 -1.99 -16.31
N ILE A 128 -8.55 -2.38 -16.88
CA ILE A 128 -9.52 -1.43 -17.43
C ILE A 128 -10.36 -0.87 -16.30
N ARG A 129 -10.42 0.47 -16.18
CA ARG A 129 -11.13 1.18 -15.13
C ARG A 129 -12.00 2.30 -15.67
N ARG A 130 -13.12 2.55 -14.98
CA ARG A 130 -14.07 3.61 -15.32
C ARG A 130 -13.98 4.81 -14.40
N GLU A 131 -13.28 4.67 -13.30
CA GLU A 131 -13.02 5.73 -12.33
C GLU A 131 -12.26 6.87 -13.01
N ARG A 132 -12.71 8.09 -12.77
CA ARG A 132 -12.14 9.27 -13.42
C ARG A 132 -12.32 10.52 -12.60
N LEU A 133 -11.42 11.46 -12.78
CA LEU A 133 -11.62 12.83 -12.36
C LEU A 133 -12.37 13.57 -13.46
N GLN A 134 -13.55 14.09 -13.17
CA GLN A 134 -14.33 14.88 -14.14
C GLN A 134 -13.97 16.35 -13.97
N VAL A 135 -13.62 17.01 -15.07
CA VAL A 135 -13.29 18.43 -15.08
C VAL A 135 -14.39 19.18 -15.77
N GLU A 136 -14.91 20.21 -15.12
CA GLU A 136 -15.98 21.05 -15.61
C GLU A 136 -15.55 22.52 -15.56
N PHE A 137 -15.96 23.27 -16.57
CA PHE A 137 -15.82 24.72 -16.59
C PHE A 137 -17.19 25.37 -16.37
N LYS A 138 -17.38 26.02 -15.22
CA LYS A 138 -18.63 26.65 -14.83
C LYS A 138 -18.37 28.04 -14.25
N ASP A 139 -19.15 29.02 -14.71
CA ASP A 139 -19.09 30.41 -14.23
C ASP A 139 -17.68 31.03 -14.28
N GLY A 140 -16.92 30.71 -15.33
CA GLY A 140 -15.55 31.19 -15.48
C GLY A 140 -14.51 30.52 -14.57
N LYS A 141 -14.93 29.52 -13.78
CA LYS A 141 -14.06 28.79 -12.84
C LYS A 141 -13.96 27.32 -13.22
N LEU A 142 -12.78 26.77 -13.05
CA LEU A 142 -12.53 25.35 -13.22
C LEU A 142 -12.98 24.60 -11.97
N ALA A 143 -13.79 23.57 -12.13
CA ALA A 143 -14.25 22.71 -11.06
C ALA A 143 -13.96 21.23 -11.40
N VAL A 144 -13.79 20.41 -10.39
CA VAL A 144 -13.60 18.97 -10.53
C VAL A 144 -14.59 18.20 -9.68
N ILE A 145 -14.98 17.02 -10.16
CA ILE A 145 -15.73 16.03 -9.40
C ILE A 145 -14.84 14.83 -9.20
N ASN A 146 -14.69 14.41 -7.93
CA ASN A 146 -13.89 13.26 -7.57
C ASN A 146 -14.64 11.96 -7.85
N GLY A 147 -14.41 11.36 -9.01
CA GLY A 147 -14.93 10.05 -9.38
C GLY A 147 -13.94 8.91 -9.19
N LEU A 148 -12.88 9.08 -8.36
CA LEU A 148 -11.89 8.03 -8.09
C LEU A 148 -12.33 7.01 -7.04
N GLY A 149 -13.44 7.28 -6.32
CA GLY A 149 -13.97 6.39 -5.28
C GLY A 149 -13.26 6.46 -3.93
N VAL A 150 -12.20 7.26 -3.81
CA VAL A 150 -11.43 7.48 -2.57
C VAL A 150 -11.22 8.97 -2.32
N PRO A 151 -11.01 9.40 -1.07
CA PRO A 151 -10.69 10.80 -0.77
C PRO A 151 -9.36 11.21 -1.42
N ILE A 152 -9.37 12.38 -2.05
CA ILE A 152 -8.17 13.07 -2.53
C ILE A 152 -7.72 14.03 -1.44
N ASN A 153 -6.46 13.95 -1.01
CA ASN A 153 -5.88 14.86 -0.02
C ASN A 153 -5.41 16.17 -0.64
N SER A 154 -4.83 16.06 -1.84
CA SER A 154 -4.36 17.20 -2.62
C SER A 154 -4.41 16.89 -4.11
N LEU A 155 -4.76 17.88 -4.91
CA LEU A 155 -4.89 17.79 -6.35
C LEU A 155 -4.14 18.94 -7.03
N TRP A 156 -3.38 18.61 -8.05
CA TRP A 156 -2.78 19.56 -9.00
C TRP A 156 -3.19 19.15 -10.40
N LEU A 157 -3.65 20.11 -11.18
CA LEU A 157 -4.14 19.90 -12.51
C LEU A 157 -3.57 20.98 -13.44
N VAL A 158 -3.17 20.58 -14.65
CA VAL A 158 -2.74 21.50 -15.69
C VAL A 158 -3.75 21.47 -16.82
N ASP A 159 -4.29 22.63 -17.14
CA ASP A 159 -5.25 22.77 -18.26
C ASP A 159 -4.55 22.64 -19.62
N ALA A 160 -5.35 22.67 -20.70
CA ALA A 160 -4.84 22.59 -22.06
C ALA A 160 -3.93 23.79 -22.44
N LYS A 161 -4.03 24.90 -21.71
CA LYS A 161 -3.22 26.12 -21.92
C LYS A 161 -1.93 26.12 -21.09
N GLY A 162 -1.69 25.07 -20.28
CA GLY A 162 -0.52 24.98 -19.41
C GLY A 162 -0.66 25.72 -18.08
N LYS A 163 -1.86 26.20 -17.73
CA LYS A 163 -2.12 26.86 -16.47
C LYS A 163 -2.33 25.83 -15.35
N VAL A 164 -1.69 26.04 -14.20
CA VAL A 164 -1.72 25.13 -13.06
C VAL A 164 -2.81 25.54 -12.07
N TYR A 165 -3.60 24.56 -11.68
CA TYR A 165 -4.66 24.70 -10.68
C TYR A 165 -4.43 23.72 -9.55
N SER A 166 -4.89 24.08 -8.35
CA SER A 166 -4.81 23.19 -7.20
C SER A 166 -6.12 23.17 -6.40
N ALA A 167 -6.32 22.07 -5.69
CA ALA A 167 -7.37 21.93 -4.68
C ALA A 167 -6.82 21.11 -3.51
N GLY A 168 -7.38 21.37 -2.32
CA GLY A 168 -7.12 20.59 -1.12
C GLY A 168 -7.95 19.30 -1.09
N LYS A 169 -8.43 18.92 0.10
CA LYS A 169 -9.19 17.70 0.30
C LYS A 169 -10.52 17.68 -0.49
N ILE A 170 -10.76 16.57 -1.21
CA ILE A 170 -11.99 16.36 -1.99
C ILE A 170 -12.51 14.95 -1.69
N GLU A 171 -13.67 14.87 -1.07
CA GLU A 171 -14.32 13.59 -0.75
C GLU A 171 -14.81 12.87 -2.03
N PRO A 172 -15.00 11.54 -2.01
CA PRO A 172 -15.54 10.79 -3.14
C PRO A 172 -16.89 11.32 -3.59
N GLY A 173 -17.06 11.53 -4.90
CA GLY A 173 -18.28 12.10 -5.50
C GLY A 173 -18.47 13.61 -5.25
N ALA A 174 -17.63 14.23 -4.43
CA ALA A 174 -17.74 15.66 -4.15
C ALA A 174 -17.20 16.51 -5.31
N ARG A 175 -17.76 17.72 -5.40
CA ARG A 175 -17.31 18.75 -6.33
C ARG A 175 -16.44 19.77 -5.60
N ALA A 176 -15.33 20.16 -6.19
CA ALA A 176 -14.46 21.21 -5.69
C ALA A 176 -14.12 22.21 -6.79
N THR A 177 -14.07 23.49 -6.44
CA THR A 177 -13.57 24.54 -7.32
C THR A 177 -12.07 24.60 -7.20
N LEU A 178 -11.38 24.62 -8.33
CA LEU A 178 -9.92 24.71 -8.37
C LEU A 178 -9.48 26.17 -8.24
N THR A 179 -8.42 26.36 -7.49
CA THR A 179 -7.76 27.65 -7.33
C THR A 179 -6.59 27.75 -8.30
N ASP A 180 -6.50 28.86 -8.98
CA ASP A 180 -5.34 29.20 -9.81
C ASP A 180 -4.10 29.32 -8.93
N THR A 181 -3.11 28.53 -9.20
CA THR A 181 -1.89 28.50 -8.42
C THR A 181 -0.72 28.89 -9.31
N GLN A 182 -0.14 30.07 -9.06
CA GLN A 182 1.13 30.45 -9.69
C GLN A 182 2.33 29.67 -9.12
N GLN A 183 2.09 28.85 -8.09
CA GLN A 183 3.13 28.01 -7.50
C GLN A 183 3.48 26.88 -8.46
N THR A 184 4.75 26.75 -8.75
CA THR A 184 5.34 25.53 -9.29
C THR A 184 4.86 24.36 -8.45
N VAL A 185 4.32 23.31 -9.11
CA VAL A 185 3.96 22.07 -8.45
C VAL A 185 5.09 21.68 -7.51
N PRO A 186 4.81 21.45 -6.23
CA PRO A 186 5.87 21.08 -5.31
C PRO A 186 6.65 19.92 -5.89
N SER A 187 7.96 20.05 -6.04
CA SER A 187 8.84 18.98 -6.53
C SER A 187 8.74 17.71 -5.67
N ASN A 188 8.20 17.84 -4.47
CA ASN A 188 8.12 16.81 -3.45
C ASN A 188 6.96 15.80 -3.57
N PRO A 189 5.75 16.08 -4.14
CA PRO A 189 4.73 15.05 -4.36
C PRO A 189 5.19 14.00 -5.36
N LEU A 190 6.17 14.32 -6.18
CA LEU A 190 6.62 13.50 -7.29
C LEU A 190 7.93 12.76 -7.01
N ASP A 191 8.43 12.81 -5.76
CA ASP A 191 9.62 12.06 -5.40
C ASP A 191 9.29 10.56 -5.30
N LEU A 192 9.23 9.93 -6.48
CA LEU A 192 9.09 8.47 -6.62
C LEU A 192 10.21 7.73 -5.88
N ARG A 193 11.37 8.39 -5.67
CA ARG A 193 12.48 7.84 -4.90
C ARG A 193 12.06 7.53 -3.47
N SER A 194 11.31 8.43 -2.83
CA SER A 194 10.89 8.24 -1.44
C SER A 194 9.97 7.03 -1.28
N ILE A 195 9.16 6.72 -2.30
CA ILE A 195 8.24 5.57 -2.29
C ILE A 195 9.00 4.26 -2.49
N PHE A 196 9.99 4.23 -3.38
CA PHE A 196 10.67 2.99 -3.76
C PHE A 196 12.01 2.75 -3.07
N ILE A 197 12.76 3.78 -2.68
CA ILE A 197 14.06 3.62 -2.01
C ILE A 197 13.91 3.07 -0.60
N LYS A 198 12.90 3.50 0.16
CA LYS A 198 12.64 2.98 1.52
C LYS A 198 12.31 1.50 1.53
N SER A 199 11.83 0.95 0.43
CA SER A 199 11.48 -0.47 0.30
C SER A 199 12.64 -1.39 -0.10
N GLY A 200 13.87 -0.92 -0.19
CA GLY A 200 15.05 -1.74 -0.49
C GLY A 200 15.26 -2.06 -1.98
N TYR A 201 14.55 -1.39 -2.88
CA TYR A 201 14.59 -1.60 -4.34
C TYR A 201 15.65 -0.75 -5.08
N GLY A 202 16.74 -0.42 -4.47
CA GLY A 202 17.74 0.47 -5.05
C GLY A 202 18.20 0.16 -6.49
N ARG A 203 18.05 -1.08 -6.96
CA ARG A 203 18.41 -1.43 -8.35
C ARG A 203 17.27 -1.21 -9.36
N ILE A 204 16.02 -1.48 -8.97
CA ILE A 204 14.87 -1.25 -9.86
C ILE A 204 14.59 0.24 -9.97
N THR A 205 14.82 0.98 -8.88
CA THR A 205 14.61 2.43 -8.84
C THR A 205 15.67 3.21 -9.61
N GLN A 206 16.86 2.69 -9.83
CA GLN A 206 17.85 3.37 -10.69
C GLN A 206 17.34 3.64 -12.10
N SER A 207 16.53 2.74 -12.65
CA SER A 207 15.91 2.94 -13.97
C SER A 207 14.86 4.05 -13.95
N PHE A 208 14.20 4.29 -12.83
CA PHE A 208 13.20 5.37 -12.66
C PHE A 208 13.83 6.68 -12.18
N THR A 209 14.99 6.65 -11.55
CA THR A 209 15.65 7.84 -11.00
C THR A 209 16.27 8.74 -12.07
N ASN A 210 16.54 8.20 -13.24
CA ASN A 210 17.02 8.96 -14.41
C ASN A 210 15.87 9.48 -15.28
N ALA A 211 14.61 9.10 -15.01
CA ALA A 211 13.48 9.73 -15.64
C ALA A 211 13.38 11.18 -15.14
N PRO A 212 13.24 12.16 -16.04
CA PRO A 212 12.97 13.53 -15.62
C PRO A 212 11.73 13.51 -14.73
N SER A 213 11.76 14.28 -13.64
CA SER A 213 10.59 14.44 -12.77
C SER A 213 9.37 14.60 -13.65
N PRO A 214 8.31 13.81 -13.50
CA PRO A 214 7.17 13.91 -14.38
C PRO A 214 6.59 15.31 -14.23
N HIS A 215 7.02 16.21 -15.10
CA HIS A 215 6.44 17.53 -15.18
C HIS A 215 4.99 17.34 -15.56
N LEU A 216 4.09 17.94 -14.82
CA LEU A 216 2.71 18.04 -15.18
C LEU A 216 2.63 18.66 -16.59
N ARG A 217 2.10 17.91 -17.52
CA ARG A 217 1.88 18.36 -18.90
C ARG A 217 0.47 18.90 -19.04
N PRO A 218 0.20 19.75 -20.04
CA PRO A 218 -1.15 20.14 -20.36
C PRO A 218 -2.08 18.93 -20.52
N GLY A 219 -3.27 19.00 -19.89
CA GLY A 219 -4.25 17.91 -19.90
C GLY A 219 -3.94 16.77 -18.92
N THR A 220 -3.08 16.98 -17.92
CA THR A 220 -2.78 15.99 -16.90
C THR A 220 -3.05 16.51 -15.48
N TYR A 221 -3.16 15.58 -14.52
CA TYR A 221 -3.27 15.91 -13.11
C TYR A 221 -2.46 14.97 -12.23
N VAL A 222 -2.18 15.40 -11.03
CA VAL A 222 -1.62 14.59 -9.94
C VAL A 222 -2.54 14.70 -8.74
N ALA A 223 -2.98 13.56 -8.22
CA ALA A 223 -3.77 13.48 -7.00
C ALA A 223 -3.01 12.64 -5.96
N GLU A 224 -2.94 13.13 -4.74
CA GLU A 224 -2.51 12.37 -3.58
C GLU A 224 -3.76 11.87 -2.84
N THR A 225 -3.86 10.55 -2.62
CA THR A 225 -5.05 9.90 -2.04
C THR A 225 -4.71 9.20 -0.73
N GLU A 226 -5.71 8.94 0.11
CA GLU A 226 -5.53 8.19 1.36
C GLU A 226 -5.26 6.70 1.09
N GLN A 227 -5.85 6.16 0.04
CA GLN A 227 -5.75 4.75 -0.37
C GLN A 227 -5.65 4.67 -1.88
N ASN A 228 -5.19 3.53 -2.39
CA ASN A 228 -5.22 3.26 -3.82
C ASN A 228 -6.43 2.38 -4.16
N PRO A 229 -7.43 2.89 -4.92
CA PRO A 229 -8.64 2.13 -5.27
C PRO A 229 -8.39 1.03 -6.31
N PHE A 230 -7.22 1.00 -6.92
CA PHE A 230 -6.86 0.07 -7.99
C PHE A 230 -5.96 -1.07 -7.50
N LEU A 231 -5.69 -1.15 -6.19
CA LEU A 231 -4.78 -2.12 -5.61
C LEU A 231 -5.51 -3.04 -4.63
N GLU A 232 -5.18 -4.33 -4.70
CA GLU A 232 -5.66 -5.36 -3.80
C GLU A 232 -4.66 -5.56 -2.65
N ASP A 233 -5.16 -5.84 -1.45
CA ASP A 233 -4.31 -6.17 -0.30
C ASP A 233 -4.00 -7.67 -0.19
N GLY A 234 -4.67 -8.49 -0.99
CA GLY A 234 -4.50 -9.93 -1.07
C GLY A 234 -5.15 -10.72 0.07
N PHE A 235 -5.67 -10.08 1.11
CA PHE A 235 -6.38 -10.80 2.17
C PHE A 235 -7.84 -11.08 1.80
N PRO A 236 -8.42 -12.19 2.32
CA PRO A 236 -9.86 -12.41 2.22
C PRO A 236 -10.65 -11.25 2.86
N PRO A 237 -11.84 -10.88 2.31
CA PRO A 237 -12.63 -9.73 2.78
C PRO A 237 -13.03 -9.78 4.26
N TYR A 238 -13.10 -10.99 4.85
CA TYR A 238 -13.41 -11.16 6.27
C TYR A 238 -12.21 -10.98 7.20
N THR A 239 -11.01 -10.79 6.67
CA THR A 239 -9.80 -10.61 7.46
C THR A 239 -9.71 -9.15 7.91
N LYS A 240 -9.74 -8.92 9.23
CA LYS A 240 -9.51 -7.59 9.78
C LYS A 240 -8.02 -7.25 9.74
N VAL A 241 -7.65 -6.32 8.88
CA VAL A 241 -6.28 -5.88 8.66
C VAL A 241 -6.10 -4.47 9.23
N ILE A 242 -4.91 -4.19 9.75
CA ILE A 242 -4.50 -2.84 10.13
C ILE A 242 -3.71 -2.24 8.96
N ASN A 243 -4.28 -1.22 8.32
CA ASN A 243 -3.60 -0.47 7.28
C ASN A 243 -2.78 0.66 7.89
N LEU A 244 -1.47 0.60 7.76
CA LEU A 244 -0.60 1.72 8.13
C LEU A 244 -0.66 2.80 7.06
N PRO A 245 -0.55 4.08 7.44
CA PRO A 245 -0.51 5.16 6.48
C PRO A 245 0.61 4.96 5.46
N GLY A 246 0.26 5.05 4.19
CA GLY A 246 1.16 5.01 3.06
C GLY A 246 0.92 6.22 2.16
N ARG A 247 1.75 6.38 1.15
CA ARG A 247 1.61 7.44 0.17
C ARG A 247 1.09 6.86 -1.14
N HIS A 248 -0.01 7.43 -1.64
CA HIS A 248 -0.63 7.00 -2.87
C HIS A 248 -0.76 8.19 -3.81
N ILE A 249 -0.12 8.07 -4.98
CA ILE A 249 -0.10 9.13 -5.99
C ILE A 249 -0.76 8.61 -7.25
N ILE A 250 -1.69 9.37 -7.80
CA ILE A 250 -2.37 9.08 -9.06
C ILE A 250 -2.01 10.17 -10.07
N PHE A 251 -1.33 9.77 -11.13
CA PHE A 251 -1.12 10.57 -12.32
C PHE A 251 -2.24 10.29 -13.31
N GLY A 252 -3.04 11.29 -13.60
CA GLY A 252 -4.15 11.13 -14.54
C GLY A 252 -3.91 11.87 -15.85
N ILE A 253 -4.27 11.22 -16.94
CA ILE A 253 -4.40 11.84 -18.27
C ILE A 253 -5.87 12.09 -18.47
N LEU A 254 -6.25 13.38 -18.62
CA LEU A 254 -7.63 13.79 -18.77
C LEU A 254 -8.16 13.43 -20.16
N GLU A 255 -9.41 13.02 -20.20
CA GLU A 255 -10.16 12.98 -21.45
C GLU A 255 -10.36 14.43 -21.94
N THR A 256 -9.78 14.79 -23.09
CA THR A 256 -9.98 16.11 -23.66
C THR A 256 -11.47 16.30 -23.91
N PRO A 257 -12.12 17.34 -23.37
CA PRO A 257 -13.52 17.56 -23.66
C PRO A 257 -13.66 17.71 -25.17
N THR A 258 -14.31 16.75 -25.81
CA THR A 258 -14.69 16.84 -27.21
C THR A 258 -15.64 18.05 -27.27
N ASN A 259 -15.18 19.17 -27.86
CA ASN A 259 -16.05 20.24 -28.23
C ASN A 259 -17.11 19.64 -29.16
N LYS A 260 -18.27 19.27 -28.64
CA LYS A 260 -19.44 19.06 -29.45
C LYS A 260 -19.87 20.45 -29.93
N SER A 261 -19.38 20.82 -31.11
CA SER A 261 -19.92 21.92 -31.90
C SER A 261 -21.37 21.67 -32.26
#